data_517dc82e6b79dc98954236331b2713e5
#
_entry.id   517dc82e6b79dc98954236331b2713e5
#
_cell.length_a   1.000
_cell.length_b   1.000
_cell.length_c   1.000
_cell.angle_alpha   90.00
_cell.angle_beta   90.00
_cell.angle_gamma   90.00
#
_symmetry.space_group_name_H-M   'P 1'
#
loop_
_entity.id
_entity.type
_entity.pdbx_description
1 polymer ?
#
loop_
_entity_poly.entity_id
_entity_poly.type
_entity_poly.pdbx_seq_one_letter_code
_entity_poly.pdbx_strand_id
1 'polypeptide(L)'
;MSEASFETFTPEELVQHGLCDPIRLFVKGEPHKQSKLDEGRYRLIMSVSLVDQLVARVLFQNQNKREIALWRSVPSKPGFGLSTDDQVEDFLDCLVKVCGAESVDALCENHGKYLIPTDCSGFDWSVAAWMLEDDMEVRNRLTINNTELTVRLRAAWLKCISNSVLCLSDGTLLAQERPGVQKSGSYNTSSSNSRIRVMAAFHCGADWAMAMGDDALESPNSCLEGYADLGFKVEVSRELEFCSHIFQSPTLAIPVNANKMLYRLIHGYDVECGNQEVVSNYLTAVFSVLQELRSDPELVARLHQWLIPSVATKQ
;
A
#
# COMPACT_ATOMS: atom_id res chain seq x y z
N MET A 1 -14.13 -8.73 32.40
CA MET A 1 -12.68 -8.56 32.17
C MET A 1 -12.31 -7.13 32.52
N SER A 2 -11.33 -6.91 33.39
CA SER A 2 -10.89 -5.57 33.72
C SER A 2 -9.96 -5.02 32.62
N GLU A 3 -9.91 -3.70 32.43
CA GLU A 3 -9.02 -3.06 31.46
C GLU A 3 -7.55 -3.40 31.75
N ALA A 4 -7.16 -3.42 33.02
CA ALA A 4 -5.82 -3.80 33.45
C ALA A 4 -5.41 -5.22 33.02
N SER A 5 -6.34 -6.18 32.99
CA SER A 5 -6.04 -7.55 32.52
C SER A 5 -5.89 -7.63 31.01
N PHE A 6 -6.66 -6.83 30.23
CA PHE A 6 -6.49 -6.78 28.79
C PHE A 6 -5.11 -6.26 28.36
N GLU A 7 -4.59 -5.24 29.05
CA GLU A 7 -3.28 -4.66 28.74
C GLU A 7 -2.12 -5.64 28.94
N THR A 8 -2.28 -6.65 29.80
CA THR A 8 -1.23 -7.64 30.08
C THR A 8 -1.31 -8.90 29.22
N PHE A 9 -2.37 -9.09 28.42
CA PHE A 9 -2.54 -10.31 27.64
C PHE A 9 -1.44 -10.50 26.58
N THR A 10 -0.93 -11.73 26.54
CA THR A 10 -0.04 -12.19 25.45
C THR A 10 -0.82 -12.38 24.15
N PRO A 11 -0.16 -12.51 22.99
CA PRO A 11 -0.82 -12.82 21.72
C PRO A 11 -1.72 -14.08 21.81
N GLU A 12 -1.24 -15.12 22.48
CA GLU A 12 -1.99 -16.37 22.65
C GLU A 12 -3.23 -16.18 23.51
N GLU A 13 -3.12 -15.40 24.59
CA GLU A 13 -4.25 -15.09 25.47
C GLU A 13 -5.30 -14.25 24.74
N LEU A 14 -4.91 -13.31 23.89
CA LEU A 14 -5.84 -12.56 23.05
C LEU A 14 -6.68 -13.49 22.16
N VAL A 15 -6.04 -14.49 21.54
CA VAL A 15 -6.72 -15.49 20.71
C VAL A 15 -7.58 -16.43 21.56
N GLN A 16 -7.06 -16.94 22.67
CA GLN A 16 -7.78 -17.87 23.56
C GLN A 16 -9.05 -17.25 24.17
N HIS A 17 -9.02 -15.95 24.44
CA HIS A 17 -10.18 -15.20 24.91
C HIS A 17 -11.14 -14.77 23.80
N GLY A 18 -10.85 -15.12 22.52
CA GLY A 18 -11.69 -14.77 21.37
C GLY A 18 -11.74 -13.28 21.08
N LEU A 19 -10.67 -12.54 21.40
CA LEU A 19 -10.57 -11.09 21.17
C LEU A 19 -10.07 -10.76 19.76
N CYS A 20 -9.35 -11.68 19.15
CA CYS A 20 -8.94 -11.66 17.74
C CYS A 20 -8.66 -13.08 17.24
N ASP A 21 -8.56 -13.23 15.94
CA ASP A 21 -8.20 -14.50 15.30
C ASP A 21 -6.70 -14.55 14.95
N PRO A 22 -6.09 -15.75 14.82
CA PRO A 22 -4.77 -15.90 14.25
C PRO A 22 -4.71 -15.35 12.80
N ILE A 23 -3.62 -14.67 12.47
CA ILE A 23 -3.40 -14.10 11.16
C ILE A 23 -2.76 -15.15 10.25
N ARG A 24 -3.39 -15.49 9.13
CA ARG A 24 -2.85 -16.45 8.17
C ARG A 24 -1.67 -15.85 7.42
N LEU A 25 -0.54 -16.56 7.43
CA LEU A 25 0.68 -16.20 6.73
C LEU A 25 0.90 -17.16 5.57
N PHE A 26 0.99 -16.64 4.34
CA PHE A 26 1.24 -17.46 3.15
C PHE A 26 2.02 -16.70 2.08
N VAL A 27 2.66 -17.45 1.17
CA VAL A 27 3.44 -16.89 0.07
C VAL A 27 2.49 -16.25 -0.95
N LYS A 28 2.80 -15.03 -1.38
CA LYS A 28 2.03 -14.31 -2.40
C LYS A 28 2.23 -14.96 -3.77
N GLY A 29 1.13 -15.41 -4.38
CA GLY A 29 1.12 -16.01 -5.73
C GLY A 29 1.36 -14.97 -6.82
N GLU A 30 2.61 -14.55 -7.01
CA GLU A 30 3.01 -13.60 -8.04
C GLU A 30 4.44 -13.88 -8.54
N PRO A 31 4.84 -13.39 -9.74
CA PRO A 31 6.21 -13.49 -10.21
C PRO A 31 7.18 -12.78 -9.25
N HIS A 32 8.27 -13.48 -8.93
CA HIS A 32 9.38 -12.96 -8.14
C HIS A 32 10.64 -12.87 -9.02
N LYS A 33 11.54 -11.94 -8.70
CA LYS A 33 12.86 -11.88 -9.31
C LYS A 33 13.62 -13.17 -9.00
N GLN A 34 14.36 -13.76 -9.98
CA GLN A 34 15.11 -15.00 -9.80
C GLN A 34 16.03 -14.96 -8.58
N SER A 35 16.74 -13.86 -8.37
CA SER A 35 17.60 -13.68 -7.19
C SER A 35 16.87 -13.83 -5.84
N LYS A 36 15.60 -13.42 -5.77
CA LYS A 36 14.78 -13.60 -4.57
C LYS A 36 14.35 -15.05 -4.38
N LEU A 37 14.08 -15.76 -5.48
CA LEU A 37 13.77 -17.19 -5.45
C LEU A 37 14.99 -18.00 -5.00
N ASP A 38 16.16 -17.71 -5.52
CA ASP A 38 17.43 -18.38 -5.21
C ASP A 38 17.81 -18.20 -3.72
N GLU A 39 17.45 -17.05 -3.14
CA GLU A 39 17.68 -16.75 -1.72
C GLU A 39 16.52 -17.18 -0.80
N GLY A 40 15.46 -17.78 -1.33
CA GLY A 40 14.27 -18.17 -0.56
C GLY A 40 13.48 -16.97 0.01
N ARG A 41 13.66 -15.78 -0.54
CA ARG A 41 12.99 -14.54 -0.10
C ARG A 41 11.68 -14.34 -0.83
N TYR A 42 10.61 -14.93 -0.32
CA TYR A 42 9.28 -14.80 -0.88
C TYR A 42 8.54 -13.60 -0.28
N ARG A 43 7.68 -12.97 -1.07
CA ARG A 43 6.72 -12.00 -0.52
C ARG A 43 5.62 -12.77 0.21
N LEU A 44 5.37 -12.38 1.45
CA LEU A 44 4.36 -12.99 2.30
C LEU A 44 3.13 -12.10 2.39
N ILE A 45 1.97 -12.72 2.53
CA ILE A 45 0.71 -12.06 2.86
C ILE A 45 0.30 -12.45 4.27
N MET A 46 -0.05 -11.46 5.07
CA MET A 46 -0.64 -11.60 6.39
C MET A 46 -2.14 -11.34 6.28
N SER A 47 -2.92 -12.41 6.11
CA SER A 47 -4.38 -12.33 5.93
C SER A 47 -5.07 -12.26 7.28
N VAL A 48 -5.66 -11.11 7.56
CA VAL A 48 -6.45 -10.86 8.76
C VAL A 48 -7.85 -11.47 8.60
N SER A 49 -8.43 -11.98 9.67
CA SER A 49 -9.76 -12.61 9.65
C SER A 49 -10.86 -11.65 9.18
N LEU A 50 -11.96 -12.21 8.67
CA LEU A 50 -13.10 -11.39 8.26
C LEU A 50 -13.70 -10.61 9.43
N VAL A 51 -13.73 -11.21 10.63
CA VAL A 51 -14.28 -10.55 11.84
C VAL A 51 -13.43 -9.34 12.20
N ASP A 52 -12.10 -9.50 12.30
CA ASP A 52 -11.18 -8.41 12.62
C ASP A 52 -11.20 -7.30 11.55
N GLN A 53 -11.37 -7.68 10.27
CA GLN A 53 -11.57 -6.72 9.17
C GLN A 53 -12.87 -5.92 9.30
N LEU A 54 -13.96 -6.56 9.72
CA LEU A 54 -15.25 -5.88 9.94
C LEU A 54 -15.17 -4.93 11.14
N VAL A 55 -14.49 -5.32 12.21
CA VAL A 55 -14.23 -4.44 13.36
C VAL A 55 -13.44 -3.21 12.91
N ALA A 56 -12.34 -3.41 12.17
CA ALA A 56 -11.55 -2.32 11.62
C ALA A 56 -12.40 -1.40 10.72
N ARG A 57 -13.24 -1.98 9.87
CA ARG A 57 -14.13 -1.22 9.00
C ARG A 57 -15.09 -0.32 9.77
N VAL A 58 -15.69 -0.84 10.86
CA VAL A 58 -16.56 -0.04 11.74
C VAL A 58 -15.80 1.13 12.35
N LEU A 59 -14.57 0.91 12.81
CA LEU A 59 -13.77 1.91 13.52
C LEU A 59 -13.16 2.99 12.60
N PHE A 60 -12.86 2.67 11.33
CA PHE A 60 -12.00 3.51 10.49
C PHE A 60 -12.58 3.88 9.12
N GLN A 61 -13.65 3.23 8.64
CA GLN A 61 -14.12 3.40 7.26
C GLN A 61 -14.41 4.86 6.89
N ASN A 62 -15.09 5.59 7.78
CA ASN A 62 -15.50 6.98 7.49
C ASN A 62 -14.26 7.87 7.34
N GLN A 63 -13.28 7.70 8.22
CA GLN A 63 -12.01 8.43 8.16
C GLN A 63 -11.23 8.10 6.89
N ASN A 64 -11.08 6.80 6.58
CA ASN A 64 -10.37 6.37 5.35
C ASN A 64 -11.04 6.90 4.08
N LYS A 65 -12.38 6.87 3.99
CA LYS A 65 -13.11 7.46 2.86
C LYS A 65 -12.89 8.97 2.74
N ARG A 66 -12.86 9.68 3.87
CA ARG A 66 -12.61 11.11 3.88
C ARG A 66 -11.19 11.46 3.45
N GLU A 67 -10.20 10.70 3.91
CA GLU A 67 -8.80 10.84 3.52
C GLU A 67 -8.61 10.63 2.01
N ILE A 68 -9.20 9.57 1.45
CA ILE A 68 -9.20 9.32 0.01
C ILE A 68 -9.83 10.49 -0.76
N ALA A 69 -10.98 10.99 -0.31
CA ALA A 69 -11.65 12.12 -0.97
C ALA A 69 -10.86 13.44 -0.90
N LEU A 70 -9.96 13.57 0.08
CA LEU A 70 -9.10 14.73 0.28
C LEU A 70 -7.66 14.52 -0.23
N TRP A 71 -7.41 13.53 -1.06
CA TRP A 71 -6.06 13.13 -1.46
C TRP A 71 -5.19 14.29 -1.97
N ARG A 72 -5.78 15.32 -2.61
CA ARG A 72 -5.04 16.50 -3.08
C ARG A 72 -4.51 17.38 -1.94
N SER A 73 -5.15 17.32 -0.78
CA SER A 73 -4.87 18.22 0.37
C SER A 73 -4.13 17.52 1.51
N VAL A 74 -3.98 16.20 1.47
CA VAL A 74 -3.30 15.44 2.52
C VAL A 74 -2.02 14.79 1.97
N PRO A 75 -0.98 14.63 2.79
CA PRO A 75 0.29 14.06 2.35
C PRO A 75 0.21 12.55 2.09
N SER A 76 -0.63 11.81 2.81
CA SER A 76 -0.89 10.40 2.53
C SER A 76 -1.82 10.26 1.32
N LYS A 77 -1.49 9.38 0.36
CA LYS A 77 -2.15 9.27 -0.94
C LYS A 77 -2.90 7.94 -1.17
N PRO A 78 -3.54 7.31 -0.17
CA PRO A 78 -4.24 6.07 -0.42
C PRO A 78 -5.43 6.29 -1.38
N GLY A 79 -5.54 5.42 -2.39
CA GLY A 79 -6.71 5.36 -3.25
C GLY A 79 -6.77 6.38 -4.40
N PHE A 80 -5.70 7.14 -4.68
CA PHE A 80 -5.59 7.88 -5.93
C PHE A 80 -5.18 6.94 -7.09
N GLY A 81 -5.45 7.33 -8.33
CA GLY A 81 -5.12 6.54 -9.52
C GLY A 81 -4.22 7.29 -10.49
N LEU A 82 -3.56 6.53 -11.39
CA LEU A 82 -2.66 7.04 -12.44
C LEU A 82 -2.98 6.41 -13.81
N SER A 83 -4.16 5.83 -13.96
CA SER A 83 -4.52 5.05 -15.15
C SER A 83 -4.98 5.91 -16.33
N THR A 84 -5.31 7.18 -16.11
CA THR A 84 -5.74 8.12 -17.18
C THR A 84 -4.86 9.35 -17.21
N ASP A 85 -4.85 10.04 -18.34
CA ASP A 85 -4.08 11.28 -18.51
C ASP A 85 -4.53 12.35 -17.51
N ASP A 86 -5.84 12.52 -17.30
CA ASP A 86 -6.40 13.47 -16.33
C ASP A 86 -5.94 13.16 -14.90
N GLN A 87 -5.83 11.88 -14.53
CA GLN A 87 -5.33 11.48 -13.21
C GLN A 87 -3.85 11.81 -13.03
N VAL A 88 -3.06 11.61 -14.08
CA VAL A 88 -1.62 11.95 -14.08
C VAL A 88 -1.44 13.46 -13.98
N GLU A 89 -2.16 14.24 -14.79
CA GLU A 89 -2.14 15.70 -14.77
C GLU A 89 -2.54 16.25 -13.40
N ASP A 90 -3.65 15.79 -12.84
CA ASP A 90 -4.12 16.15 -11.50
C ASP A 90 -3.07 15.88 -10.41
N PHE A 91 -2.38 14.73 -10.50
CA PHE A 91 -1.34 14.38 -9.53
C PHE A 91 -0.10 15.28 -9.68
N LEU A 92 0.38 15.47 -10.91
CA LEU A 92 1.55 16.29 -11.17
C LEU A 92 1.30 17.78 -10.83
N ASP A 93 0.11 18.28 -11.10
CA ASP A 93 -0.31 19.62 -10.66
C ASP A 93 -0.30 19.76 -9.12
N CYS A 94 -0.73 18.74 -8.41
CA CYS A 94 -0.66 18.70 -6.95
C CYS A 94 0.81 18.68 -6.48
N LEU A 95 1.65 17.86 -7.13
CA LEU A 95 3.06 17.70 -6.79
C LEU A 95 3.85 19.00 -7.02
N VAL A 96 3.67 19.65 -8.16
CA VAL A 96 4.30 20.96 -8.50
C VAL A 96 4.00 22.00 -7.42
N LYS A 97 2.73 22.10 -6.97
CA LYS A 97 2.32 23.03 -5.91
C LYS A 97 3.01 22.76 -4.57
N VAL A 98 3.28 21.50 -4.26
CA VAL A 98 3.90 21.10 -2.99
C VAL A 98 5.41 21.22 -3.04
N CYS A 99 6.05 20.79 -4.13
CA CYS A 99 7.51 20.83 -4.27
C CYS A 99 8.04 22.21 -4.73
N GLY A 100 7.16 23.12 -5.16
CA GLY A 100 7.56 24.46 -5.60
C GLY A 100 8.26 24.50 -6.95
N ALA A 101 8.05 23.50 -7.82
CA ALA A 101 8.56 23.52 -9.17
C ALA A 101 7.89 24.62 -10.00
N GLU A 102 8.60 25.17 -10.99
CA GLU A 102 8.10 26.25 -11.84
C GLU A 102 6.99 25.77 -12.79
N SER A 103 7.07 24.51 -13.21
CA SER A 103 6.10 23.83 -14.07
C SER A 103 6.24 22.31 -13.96
N VAL A 104 5.29 21.58 -14.51
CA VAL A 104 5.37 20.12 -14.63
C VAL A 104 6.52 19.70 -15.53
N ASP A 105 6.76 20.42 -16.64
CA ASP A 105 7.89 20.14 -17.54
C ASP A 105 9.23 20.29 -16.81
N ALA A 106 9.42 21.39 -16.07
CA ALA A 106 10.62 21.61 -15.27
C ALA A 106 10.82 20.51 -14.20
N LEU A 107 9.73 20.02 -13.61
CA LEU A 107 9.77 18.91 -12.67
C LEU A 107 10.21 17.62 -13.37
N CYS A 108 9.61 17.26 -14.50
CA CYS A 108 9.96 16.04 -15.25
C CYS A 108 11.40 16.08 -15.78
N GLU A 109 11.88 17.23 -16.24
CA GLU A 109 13.24 17.40 -16.76
C GLU A 109 14.33 17.31 -15.68
N ASN A 110 14.07 17.82 -14.48
CA ASN A 110 15.06 17.88 -13.40
C ASN A 110 14.43 17.70 -12.00
N HIS A 111 13.74 16.58 -11.79
CA HIS A 111 13.06 16.29 -10.53
C HIS A 111 13.99 16.34 -9.31
N GLY A 112 15.28 15.95 -9.46
CA GLY A 112 16.24 15.94 -8.36
C GLY A 112 16.51 17.32 -7.73
N LYS A 113 16.17 18.43 -8.42
CA LYS A 113 16.17 19.77 -7.84
C LYS A 113 15.06 20.00 -6.82
N TYR A 114 13.94 19.30 -6.98
CA TYR A 114 12.69 19.59 -6.28
C TYR A 114 12.31 18.48 -5.28
N LEU A 115 12.70 17.23 -5.52
CA LEU A 115 12.30 16.10 -4.70
C LEU A 115 13.23 14.88 -4.83
N ILE A 116 13.07 13.94 -3.91
CA ILE A 116 13.72 12.63 -3.91
C ILE A 116 12.62 11.56 -3.93
N PRO A 117 12.54 10.71 -4.98
CA PRO A 117 11.67 9.54 -4.98
C PRO A 117 12.32 8.42 -4.18
N THR A 118 11.61 7.87 -3.21
CA THR A 118 12.13 6.85 -2.30
C THR A 118 11.13 5.70 -2.11
N ASP A 119 11.67 4.49 -1.97
CA ASP A 119 10.96 3.27 -1.58
C ASP A 119 11.62 2.65 -0.35
N CYS A 120 10.86 1.89 0.45
CA CYS A 120 11.38 1.21 1.63
C CYS A 120 11.32 -0.31 1.48
N SER A 121 12.48 -0.94 1.36
CA SER A 121 12.56 -2.40 1.30
C SER A 121 12.07 -3.07 2.57
N GLY A 122 11.05 -3.93 2.43
CA GLY A 122 10.51 -4.71 3.55
C GLY A 122 9.77 -3.87 4.59
N PHE A 123 9.16 -2.78 4.18
CA PHE A 123 8.54 -1.77 5.05
C PHE A 123 7.63 -2.37 6.12
N ASP A 124 6.66 -3.20 5.75
CA ASP A 124 5.70 -3.80 6.69
C ASP A 124 6.37 -4.51 7.87
N TRP A 125 7.49 -5.22 7.61
CA TRP A 125 8.24 -5.95 8.64
C TRP A 125 9.07 -5.03 9.56
N SER A 126 9.39 -3.84 9.09
CA SER A 126 10.19 -2.84 9.81
C SER A 126 9.36 -1.89 10.67
N VAL A 127 8.03 -1.90 10.53
CA VAL A 127 7.14 -1.03 11.31
C VAL A 127 7.12 -1.47 12.78
N ALA A 128 7.63 -0.61 13.66
CA ALA A 128 7.65 -0.82 15.11
C ALA A 128 6.27 -0.50 15.73
N ALA A 129 6.02 -1.01 16.93
CA ALA A 129 4.76 -0.79 17.65
C ALA A 129 4.46 0.70 17.85
N TRP A 130 5.44 1.48 18.29
CA TRP A 130 5.26 2.91 18.53
C TRP A 130 4.87 3.69 17.29
N MET A 131 5.30 3.26 16.08
CA MET A 131 4.88 3.90 14.82
C MET A 131 3.39 3.66 14.52
N LEU A 132 2.88 2.48 14.86
CA LEU A 132 1.46 2.16 14.76
C LEU A 132 0.63 2.94 15.81
N GLU A 133 1.19 3.15 16.99
CA GLU A 133 0.60 3.95 18.06
C GLU A 133 0.54 5.43 17.66
N ASP A 134 1.59 5.97 17.07
CA ASP A 134 1.63 7.35 16.54
C ASP A 134 0.61 7.54 15.41
N ASP A 135 0.52 6.58 14.45
CA ASP A 135 -0.53 6.60 13.43
C ASP A 135 -1.93 6.62 14.06
N MET A 136 -2.15 5.82 15.10
CA MET A 136 -3.42 5.78 15.82
C MET A 136 -3.72 7.09 16.53
N GLU A 137 -2.72 7.72 17.13
CA GLU A 137 -2.88 9.02 17.79
C GLU A 137 -3.22 10.12 16.76
N VAL A 138 -2.55 10.15 15.61
CA VAL A 138 -2.90 11.04 14.49
C VAL A 138 -4.35 10.82 14.06
N ARG A 139 -4.77 9.56 13.89
CA ARG A 139 -6.16 9.21 13.56
C ARG A 139 -7.15 9.74 14.59
N ASN A 140 -6.83 9.60 15.86
CA ASN A 140 -7.68 10.06 16.95
C ASN A 140 -7.82 11.58 16.96
N ARG A 141 -6.72 12.32 16.73
CA ARG A 141 -6.74 13.80 16.65
C ARG A 141 -7.50 14.31 15.43
N LEU A 142 -7.44 13.60 14.30
CA LEU A 142 -8.16 13.96 13.07
C LEU A 142 -9.65 13.59 13.10
N THR A 143 -10.10 12.85 14.11
CA THR A 143 -11.51 12.41 14.20
C THR A 143 -12.35 13.50 14.90
N ILE A 144 -13.29 14.07 14.17
CA ILE A 144 -14.27 15.02 14.72
C ILE A 144 -15.23 14.27 15.66
N ASN A 145 -15.53 14.85 16.82
CA ASN A 145 -16.38 14.26 17.85
C ASN A 145 -15.89 12.87 18.33
N ASN A 146 -14.56 12.70 18.43
CA ASN A 146 -13.98 11.48 18.96
C ASN A 146 -14.40 11.27 20.41
N THR A 147 -14.95 10.09 20.72
CA THR A 147 -15.36 9.72 22.08
C THR A 147 -14.29 8.89 22.75
N GLU A 148 -14.23 8.93 24.09
CA GLU A 148 -13.34 8.06 24.87
C GLU A 148 -13.53 6.57 24.49
N LEU A 149 -14.77 6.13 24.30
CA LEU A 149 -15.07 4.78 23.87
C LEU A 149 -14.42 4.45 22.51
N THR A 150 -14.50 5.37 21.54
CA THR A 150 -13.87 5.16 20.21
C THR A 150 -12.35 5.05 20.33
N VAL A 151 -11.72 5.91 21.13
CA VAL A 151 -10.26 5.87 21.38
C VAL A 151 -9.87 4.54 22.00
N ARG A 152 -10.58 4.08 23.03
CA ARG A 152 -10.32 2.79 23.69
C ARG A 152 -10.54 1.60 22.77
N LEU A 153 -11.58 1.58 21.96
CA LEU A 153 -11.83 0.50 20.99
C LEU A 153 -10.74 0.46 19.91
N ARG A 154 -10.27 1.61 19.44
CA ARG A 154 -9.16 1.70 18.47
C ARG A 154 -7.85 1.21 19.09
N ALA A 155 -7.56 1.57 20.33
CA ALA A 155 -6.39 1.08 21.05
C ALA A 155 -6.45 -0.45 21.25
N ALA A 156 -7.61 -0.99 21.65
CA ALA A 156 -7.81 -2.43 21.78
C ALA A 156 -7.63 -3.16 20.45
N TRP A 157 -8.19 -2.62 19.36
CA TRP A 157 -7.98 -3.19 18.02
C TRP A 157 -6.50 -3.16 17.62
N LEU A 158 -5.80 -2.04 17.87
CA LEU A 158 -4.38 -1.92 17.58
C LEU A 158 -3.56 -2.95 18.33
N LYS A 159 -3.83 -3.15 19.62
CA LYS A 159 -3.16 -4.18 20.42
C LYS A 159 -3.35 -5.57 19.82
N CYS A 160 -4.56 -5.94 19.44
CA CYS A 160 -4.85 -7.24 18.82
C CYS A 160 -4.10 -7.43 17.49
N ILE A 161 -4.01 -6.38 16.65
CA ILE A 161 -3.39 -6.49 15.34
C ILE A 161 -1.86 -6.39 15.39
N SER A 162 -1.29 -5.63 16.33
CA SER A 162 0.16 -5.48 16.49
C SER A 162 0.80 -6.61 17.30
N ASN A 163 0.00 -7.36 18.05
CA ASN A 163 0.42 -8.39 18.99
C ASN A 163 -0.26 -9.73 18.63
N SER A 164 0.13 -10.29 17.50
CA SER A 164 -0.64 -11.33 16.82
C SER A 164 -0.04 -12.72 16.96
N VAL A 165 -0.88 -13.74 16.86
CA VAL A 165 -0.48 -15.11 16.51
C VAL A 165 -0.56 -15.27 15.00
N LEU A 166 0.52 -15.72 14.37
CA LEU A 166 0.58 -16.05 12.94
C LEU A 166 0.29 -17.54 12.75
N CYS A 167 -0.55 -17.86 11.78
CA CYS A 167 -0.87 -19.24 11.40
C CYS A 167 -0.26 -19.55 10.03
N LEU A 168 0.68 -20.48 9.97
CA LEU A 168 1.30 -20.96 8.75
C LEU A 168 0.36 -21.87 7.96
N SER A 169 0.70 -22.16 6.70
CA SER A 169 -0.14 -22.98 5.81
C SER A 169 -0.30 -24.44 6.26
N ASP A 170 0.61 -24.95 7.10
CA ASP A 170 0.56 -26.28 7.70
C ASP A 170 -0.22 -26.31 9.04
N GLY A 171 -0.73 -25.16 9.49
CA GLY A 171 -1.45 -25.02 10.76
C GLY A 171 -0.55 -24.67 11.95
N THR A 172 0.76 -24.55 11.78
CA THR A 172 1.68 -24.12 12.85
C THR A 172 1.33 -22.71 13.30
N LEU A 173 1.24 -22.50 14.61
CA LEU A 173 0.97 -21.21 15.23
C LEU A 173 2.26 -20.62 15.79
N LEU A 174 2.54 -19.37 15.47
CA LEU A 174 3.71 -18.61 15.92
C LEU A 174 3.23 -17.32 16.58
N ALA A 175 3.46 -17.15 17.86
CA ALA A 175 3.17 -15.91 18.56
C ALA A 175 4.28 -14.87 18.32
N GLN A 176 3.92 -13.60 18.16
CA GLN A 176 4.90 -12.53 18.11
C GLN A 176 5.53 -12.34 19.51
N GLU A 177 6.85 -12.31 19.54
CA GLU A 177 7.60 -11.98 20.78
C GLU A 177 7.61 -10.48 21.06
N ARG A 178 7.50 -9.65 20.01
CA ARG A 178 7.50 -8.19 20.09
C ARG A 178 6.33 -7.63 19.31
N PRO A 179 5.60 -6.65 19.87
CA PRO A 179 4.53 -5.97 19.14
C PRO A 179 5.09 -5.15 17.97
N GLY A 180 4.23 -4.86 17.00
CA GLY A 180 4.57 -4.15 15.78
C GLY A 180 4.29 -4.98 14.54
N VAL A 181 5.05 -4.74 13.48
CA VAL A 181 4.87 -5.32 12.14
C VAL A 181 3.51 -4.95 11.54
N GLN A 182 3.51 -4.17 10.49
CA GLN A 182 2.29 -3.85 9.76
C GLN A 182 1.74 -5.12 9.11
N LYS A 183 0.52 -5.48 9.41
CA LYS A 183 -0.13 -6.64 8.80
C LYS A 183 -0.61 -6.26 7.40
N SER A 184 0.08 -6.77 6.36
CA SER A 184 -0.14 -6.41 4.95
C SER A 184 -1.59 -6.57 4.47
N GLY A 185 -2.35 -7.47 5.06
CA GLY A 185 -3.77 -7.69 4.78
C GLY A 185 -4.73 -6.96 5.74
N SER A 186 -4.26 -6.05 6.59
CA SER A 186 -5.14 -5.25 7.45
C SER A 186 -5.93 -4.21 6.66
N TYR A 187 -7.14 -3.87 7.12
CA TYR A 187 -8.00 -2.86 6.52
C TYR A 187 -7.33 -1.48 6.37
N ASN A 188 -6.42 -1.15 7.27
CA ASN A 188 -5.75 0.16 7.31
C ASN A 188 -4.36 0.17 6.66
N THR A 189 -3.86 -0.94 6.11
CA THR A 189 -2.45 -1.07 5.68
C THR A 189 -1.99 0.11 4.81
N SER A 190 -2.70 0.40 3.72
CA SER A 190 -2.31 1.46 2.80
C SER A 190 -2.29 2.84 3.48
N SER A 191 -3.34 3.18 4.22
CA SER A 191 -3.43 4.50 4.87
C SER A 191 -2.49 4.65 6.05
N SER A 192 -2.27 3.60 6.86
CA SER A 192 -1.32 3.62 7.97
C SER A 192 0.12 3.69 7.46
N ASN A 193 0.51 2.84 6.49
CA ASN A 193 1.84 2.89 5.89
C ASN A 193 2.14 4.26 5.28
N SER A 194 1.19 4.83 4.52
CA SER A 194 1.35 6.16 3.93
C SER A 194 1.62 7.23 4.99
N ARG A 195 0.88 7.23 6.11
CA ARG A 195 1.12 8.22 7.19
C ARG A 195 2.41 7.96 7.95
N ILE A 196 2.72 6.70 8.27
CA ILE A 196 3.99 6.34 8.93
C ILE A 196 5.17 6.76 8.04
N ARG A 197 5.06 6.55 6.73
CA ARG A 197 6.09 6.95 5.76
C ARG A 197 6.29 8.46 5.70
N VAL A 198 5.18 9.24 5.72
CA VAL A 198 5.22 10.71 5.80
C VAL A 198 5.83 11.18 7.13
N MET A 199 5.42 10.60 8.26
CA MET A 199 5.98 10.95 9.58
C MET A 199 7.48 10.64 9.65
N ALA A 200 7.91 9.52 9.08
CA ALA A 200 9.33 9.17 8.99
C ALA A 200 10.12 10.18 8.15
N ALA A 201 9.59 10.66 7.02
CA ALA A 201 10.20 11.70 6.22
C ALA A 201 10.37 13.01 7.01
N PHE A 202 9.35 13.44 7.74
CA PHE A 202 9.43 14.62 8.60
C PHE A 202 10.43 14.43 9.74
N HIS A 203 10.48 13.25 10.34
CA HIS A 203 11.48 12.93 11.37
C HIS A 203 12.91 13.01 10.82
N CYS A 204 13.11 12.62 9.56
CA CYS A 204 14.36 12.73 8.84
C CYS A 204 14.64 14.14 8.27
N GLY A 205 13.83 15.14 8.63
CA GLY A 205 14.06 16.56 8.31
C GLY A 205 13.48 17.01 6.99
N ALA A 206 12.64 16.22 6.33
CA ALA A 206 11.94 16.67 5.13
C ALA A 206 11.01 17.86 5.43
N ASP A 207 11.02 18.88 4.56
CA ASP A 207 10.08 20.01 4.66
C ASP A 207 8.68 19.63 4.22
N TRP A 208 8.58 18.67 3.30
CA TRP A 208 7.33 18.06 2.84
C TRP A 208 7.57 16.63 2.39
N ALA A 209 6.51 15.84 2.42
CA ALA A 209 6.50 14.49 1.87
C ALA A 209 5.11 14.13 1.36
N MET A 210 5.05 13.24 0.36
CA MET A 210 3.86 12.52 -0.07
C MET A 210 4.16 11.02 -0.06
N ALA A 211 3.23 10.20 0.40
CA ALA A 211 3.45 8.76 0.42
C ALA A 211 2.19 7.95 0.07
N MET A 212 2.42 6.81 -0.57
CA MET A 212 1.43 5.77 -0.83
C MET A 212 2.03 4.42 -0.46
N GLY A 213 1.63 3.90 0.70
CA GLY A 213 2.28 2.72 1.25
C GLY A 213 3.72 3.01 1.66
N ASP A 214 4.65 2.23 1.11
CA ASP A 214 6.10 2.34 1.26
C ASP A 214 6.77 3.33 0.29
N ASP A 215 6.13 3.61 -0.86
CA ASP A 215 6.58 4.62 -1.83
C ASP A 215 6.41 6.05 -1.29
N ALA A 216 7.42 6.90 -1.44
CA ALA A 216 7.31 8.33 -1.10
C ALA A 216 8.06 9.25 -2.06
N LEU A 217 7.55 10.48 -2.14
CA LEU A 217 8.24 11.65 -2.69
C LEU A 217 8.49 12.61 -1.54
N GLU A 218 9.72 13.04 -1.36
CA GLU A 218 10.10 13.89 -0.22
C GLU A 218 11.00 15.02 -0.66
N SER A 219 11.05 16.11 0.13
CA SER A 219 11.87 17.26 -0.18
C SER A 219 13.37 16.92 -0.21
N PRO A 220 14.20 17.62 -1.02
CA PRO A 220 15.61 17.30 -1.21
C PRO A 220 16.47 17.38 0.06
N ASN A 221 16.01 18.07 1.09
CA ASN A 221 16.69 18.22 2.38
C ASN A 221 16.46 17.05 3.35
N SER A 222 15.71 16.03 2.96
CA SER A 222 15.51 14.82 3.77
C SER A 222 16.86 14.11 4.01
N CYS A 223 17.16 13.81 5.27
CA CYS A 223 18.33 13.04 5.66
C CYS A 223 18.05 11.54 5.54
N LEU A 224 18.42 10.95 4.41
CA LEU A 224 18.12 9.55 4.12
C LEU A 224 18.82 8.55 5.07
N GLU A 225 19.98 8.92 5.63
CA GLU A 225 20.69 8.13 6.60
C GLU A 225 19.89 7.97 7.91
N GLY A 226 19.08 8.98 8.27
CA GLY A 226 18.22 8.95 9.47
C GLY A 226 17.15 7.84 9.45
N TYR A 227 16.81 7.33 8.28
CA TYR A 227 15.86 6.20 8.17
C TYR A 227 16.39 4.91 8.80
N ALA A 228 17.72 4.71 8.80
CA ALA A 228 18.32 3.55 9.43
C ALA A 228 18.10 3.53 10.95
N ASP A 229 18.07 4.70 11.59
CA ASP A 229 17.79 4.85 13.03
C ASP A 229 16.33 4.49 13.36
N LEU A 230 15.42 4.67 12.40
CA LEU A 230 14.03 4.23 12.48
C LEU A 230 13.84 2.74 12.15
N GLY A 231 14.88 2.04 11.69
CA GLY A 231 14.84 0.65 11.28
C GLY A 231 14.38 0.44 9.83
N PHE A 232 14.31 1.49 9.02
CA PHE A 232 13.94 1.41 7.60
C PHE A 232 15.17 1.33 6.68
N LYS A 233 15.03 0.55 5.61
CA LYS A 233 15.99 0.50 4.51
C LYS A 233 15.42 1.24 3.31
N VAL A 234 15.87 2.49 3.12
CA VAL A 234 15.41 3.34 2.02
C VAL A 234 16.24 3.08 0.76
N GLU A 235 15.58 3.05 -0.37
CA GLU A 235 16.15 2.99 -1.72
C GLU A 235 15.68 4.22 -2.50
N VAL A 236 16.60 4.88 -3.22
CA VAL A 236 16.30 6.08 -4.02
C VAL A 236 16.13 5.67 -5.47
N SER A 237 15.02 6.07 -6.10
CA SER A 237 14.87 5.94 -7.55
C SER A 237 15.67 7.02 -8.28
N ARG A 238 16.22 6.64 -9.43
CA ARG A 238 16.89 7.60 -10.34
C ARG A 238 15.91 8.37 -11.21
N GLU A 239 14.74 7.80 -11.39
CA GLU A 239 13.66 8.37 -12.19
C GLU A 239 12.63 9.03 -11.28
N LEU A 240 11.82 9.92 -11.82
CA LEU A 240 10.63 10.43 -11.14
C LEU A 240 9.60 9.33 -11.05
N GLU A 241 9.77 8.44 -10.05
CA GLU A 241 8.97 7.25 -9.84
C GLU A 241 8.09 7.42 -8.60
N PHE A 242 6.82 7.05 -8.73
CA PHE A 242 5.89 6.95 -7.61
C PHE A 242 4.76 5.96 -7.93
N CYS A 243 4.36 5.14 -6.96
CA CYS A 243 3.33 4.11 -7.11
C CYS A 243 3.57 3.17 -8.31
N SER A 244 4.83 2.72 -8.47
CA SER A 244 5.26 1.86 -9.58
C SER A 244 5.05 2.47 -10.97
N HIS A 245 5.03 3.80 -11.10
CA HIS A 245 4.98 4.54 -12.36
C HIS A 245 6.11 5.55 -12.47
N ILE A 246 6.68 5.67 -13.66
CA ILE A 246 7.66 6.71 -14.01
C ILE A 246 6.93 7.81 -14.78
N PHE A 247 7.06 9.04 -14.32
CA PHE A 247 6.46 10.21 -14.97
C PHE A 247 7.43 10.81 -15.98
N GLN A 248 7.03 10.83 -17.25
CA GLN A 248 7.86 11.29 -18.36
C GLN A 248 7.38 12.59 -18.99
N SER A 249 6.11 12.95 -18.81
CA SER A 249 5.50 14.17 -19.31
C SER A 249 4.31 14.58 -18.46
N PRO A 250 3.73 15.76 -18.67
CA PRO A 250 2.56 16.23 -17.90
C PRO A 250 1.36 15.30 -17.85
N THR A 251 1.21 14.42 -18.84
CA THR A 251 0.06 13.51 -18.95
C THR A 251 0.43 12.04 -18.99
N LEU A 252 1.74 11.71 -18.96
CA LEU A 252 2.21 10.35 -19.18
C LEU A 252 2.94 9.79 -17.95
N ALA A 253 2.31 8.78 -17.35
CA ALA A 253 2.93 7.89 -16.36
C ALA A 253 3.05 6.48 -16.96
N ILE A 254 4.26 5.91 -16.93
CA ILE A 254 4.56 4.59 -17.51
C ILE A 254 4.73 3.58 -16.38
N PRO A 255 3.99 2.45 -16.37
CA PRO A 255 4.15 1.43 -15.35
C PRO A 255 5.52 0.75 -15.44
N VAL A 256 6.23 0.67 -14.31
CA VAL A 256 7.58 0.07 -14.20
C VAL A 256 7.58 -1.43 -14.52
N ASN A 257 6.48 -2.12 -14.24
CA ASN A 257 6.38 -3.57 -14.31
C ASN A 257 5.28 -4.06 -15.26
N ALA A 258 5.25 -3.59 -16.52
CA ALA A 258 4.29 -4.01 -17.55
C ALA A 258 4.23 -5.55 -17.69
N ASN A 259 5.38 -6.24 -17.68
CA ASN A 259 5.44 -7.71 -17.76
C ASN A 259 4.71 -8.41 -16.59
N LYS A 260 4.76 -7.85 -15.38
CA LYS A 260 4.05 -8.39 -14.22
C LYS A 260 2.53 -8.21 -14.36
N MET A 261 2.11 -7.08 -14.93
CA MET A 261 0.69 -6.82 -15.22
C MET A 261 0.17 -7.83 -16.25
N LEU A 262 0.90 -8.02 -17.35
CA LEU A 262 0.55 -8.98 -18.40
C LEU A 262 0.54 -10.42 -17.88
N TYR A 263 1.53 -10.81 -17.07
CA TYR A 263 1.54 -12.14 -16.45
C TYR A 263 0.28 -12.39 -15.61
N ARG A 264 -0.10 -11.41 -14.77
CA ARG A 264 -1.32 -11.52 -13.96
C ARG A 264 -2.59 -11.60 -14.79
N LEU A 265 -2.65 -10.85 -15.90
CA LEU A 265 -3.77 -10.88 -16.81
C LEU A 265 -3.91 -12.26 -17.49
N ILE A 266 -2.81 -12.85 -17.93
CA ILE A 266 -2.80 -14.13 -18.66
C ILE A 266 -3.06 -15.31 -17.72
N HIS A 267 -2.53 -15.28 -16.50
CA HIS A 267 -2.56 -16.41 -15.57
C HIS A 267 -3.49 -16.23 -14.36
N GLY A 268 -4.06 -15.05 -14.18
CA GLY A 268 -4.88 -14.73 -13.00
C GLY A 268 -6.37 -15.09 -13.13
N TYR A 269 -6.82 -15.47 -14.33
CA TYR A 269 -8.24 -15.73 -14.62
C TYR A 269 -8.44 -17.07 -15.32
N ASP A 270 -9.28 -17.92 -14.77
CA ASP A 270 -9.73 -19.15 -15.42
C ASP A 270 -10.96 -18.88 -16.29
N VAL A 271 -10.75 -18.28 -17.46
CA VAL A 271 -11.83 -17.96 -18.41
C VAL A 271 -12.43 -19.20 -19.08
N GLU A 272 -11.77 -20.36 -18.99
CA GLU A 272 -12.25 -21.63 -19.54
C GLU A 272 -13.35 -22.26 -18.69
N CYS A 273 -13.52 -21.82 -17.44
CA CYS A 273 -14.57 -22.31 -16.55
C CYS A 273 -15.99 -21.96 -17.01
N GLY A 274 -16.16 -21.08 -18.03
CA GLY A 274 -17.45 -20.66 -18.57
C GLY A 274 -18.30 -19.81 -17.62
N ASN A 275 -17.77 -19.38 -16.49
CA ASN A 275 -18.47 -18.49 -15.56
C ASN A 275 -18.49 -17.06 -16.10
N GLN A 276 -19.69 -16.52 -16.34
CA GLN A 276 -19.88 -15.17 -16.88
C GLN A 276 -19.25 -14.07 -16.00
N GLU A 277 -19.27 -14.24 -14.69
CA GLU A 277 -18.64 -13.29 -13.74
C GLU A 277 -17.13 -13.27 -13.91
N VAL A 278 -16.49 -14.44 -14.04
CA VAL A 278 -15.04 -14.56 -14.29
C VAL A 278 -14.66 -13.91 -15.61
N VAL A 279 -15.44 -14.16 -16.66
CA VAL A 279 -15.23 -13.54 -17.99
C VAL A 279 -15.39 -12.03 -17.93
N SER A 280 -16.40 -11.52 -17.25
CA SER A 280 -16.62 -10.08 -17.06
C SER A 280 -15.48 -9.42 -16.30
N ASN A 281 -15.02 -10.05 -15.23
CA ASN A 281 -13.88 -9.57 -14.43
C ASN A 281 -12.58 -9.59 -15.25
N TYR A 282 -12.37 -10.63 -16.06
CA TYR A 282 -11.23 -10.70 -16.98
C TYR A 282 -11.25 -9.56 -18.00
N LEU A 283 -12.38 -9.32 -18.67
CA LEU A 283 -12.51 -8.22 -19.65
C LEU A 283 -12.26 -6.87 -18.99
N THR A 284 -12.78 -6.64 -17.79
CA THR A 284 -12.51 -5.42 -17.01
C THR A 284 -11.01 -5.27 -16.74
N ALA A 285 -10.34 -6.34 -16.38
CA ALA A 285 -8.88 -6.33 -16.15
C ALA A 285 -8.11 -6.10 -17.47
N VAL A 286 -8.54 -6.68 -18.59
CA VAL A 286 -7.95 -6.41 -19.92
C VAL A 286 -8.00 -4.91 -20.23
N PHE A 287 -9.18 -4.29 -20.13
CA PHE A 287 -9.31 -2.85 -20.40
C PHE A 287 -8.47 -1.99 -19.46
N SER A 288 -8.40 -2.35 -18.16
CA SER A 288 -7.55 -1.64 -17.20
C SER A 288 -6.06 -1.73 -17.58
N VAL A 289 -5.60 -2.92 -17.99
CA VAL A 289 -4.19 -3.11 -18.40
C VAL A 289 -3.89 -2.37 -19.71
N LEU A 290 -4.81 -2.40 -20.70
CA LEU A 290 -4.64 -1.64 -21.93
C LEU A 290 -4.56 -0.13 -21.67
N GLN A 291 -5.36 0.37 -20.73
CA GLN A 291 -5.32 1.77 -20.31
C GLN A 291 -4.00 2.14 -19.66
N GLU A 292 -3.46 1.31 -18.77
CA GLU A 292 -2.15 1.49 -18.14
C GLU A 292 -1.00 1.49 -19.16
N LEU A 293 -1.10 0.66 -20.21
CA LEU A 293 -0.10 0.52 -21.26
C LEU A 293 -0.28 1.51 -22.43
N ARG A 294 -1.13 2.52 -22.31
CA ARG A 294 -1.48 3.47 -23.39
C ARG A 294 -0.29 4.23 -23.99
N SER A 295 0.84 4.27 -23.28
CA SER A 295 2.10 4.84 -23.77
C SER A 295 2.73 4.06 -24.92
N ASP A 296 2.35 2.78 -25.11
CA ASP A 296 2.82 1.92 -26.19
C ASP A 296 1.62 1.47 -27.06
N PRO A 297 1.22 2.31 -28.07
CA PRO A 297 0.07 2.01 -28.93
C PRO A 297 0.22 0.73 -29.74
N GLU A 298 1.45 0.33 -30.11
CA GLU A 298 1.67 -0.91 -30.87
C GLU A 298 1.43 -2.13 -29.98
N LEU A 299 1.94 -2.12 -28.76
CA LEU A 299 1.66 -3.16 -27.77
C LEU A 299 0.17 -3.24 -27.46
N VAL A 300 -0.49 -2.10 -27.23
CA VAL A 300 -1.93 -2.04 -26.98
C VAL A 300 -2.73 -2.64 -28.13
N ALA A 301 -2.41 -2.30 -29.40
CA ALA A 301 -3.09 -2.84 -30.58
C ALA A 301 -2.90 -4.37 -30.68
N ARG A 302 -1.70 -4.87 -30.43
CA ARG A 302 -1.41 -6.32 -30.43
C ARG A 302 -2.15 -7.05 -29.33
N LEU A 303 -2.15 -6.51 -28.11
CA LEU A 303 -2.86 -7.10 -26.96
C LEU A 303 -4.38 -7.10 -27.18
N HIS A 304 -4.93 -6.03 -27.73
CA HIS A 304 -6.35 -5.95 -28.07
C HIS A 304 -6.79 -7.06 -29.04
N GLN A 305 -6.01 -7.27 -30.10
CA GLN A 305 -6.26 -8.34 -31.06
C GLN A 305 -6.13 -9.74 -30.46
N TRP A 306 -5.27 -9.93 -29.49
CA TRP A 306 -4.92 -11.23 -28.92
C TRP A 306 -5.84 -11.64 -27.77
N LEU A 307 -6.16 -10.71 -26.89
CA LEU A 307 -6.88 -11.00 -25.65
C LEU A 307 -8.41 -11.00 -25.84
N ILE A 308 -8.96 -10.11 -26.67
CA ILE A 308 -10.41 -9.99 -26.82
C ILE A 308 -11.02 -11.09 -27.70
N PRO A 309 -10.49 -11.43 -28.88
CA PRO A 309 -11.02 -12.52 -29.69
C PRO A 309 -10.93 -13.90 -29.03
N SER A 310 -9.92 -14.13 -28.19
CA SER A 310 -9.77 -15.42 -27.48
C SER A 310 -10.93 -15.71 -26.53
N VAL A 311 -11.60 -14.69 -26.05
CA VAL A 311 -12.82 -14.81 -25.21
C VAL A 311 -14.08 -14.95 -26.04
N ALA A 312 -14.18 -14.22 -27.17
CA ALA A 312 -15.37 -14.22 -28.04
C ALA A 312 -15.53 -15.53 -28.84
N THR A 313 -14.43 -16.26 -29.11
CA THR A 313 -14.47 -17.54 -29.83
C THR A 313 -14.81 -18.76 -28.99
N LYS A 314 -14.89 -18.60 -27.67
CA LYS A 314 -15.21 -19.67 -26.70
C LYS A 314 -16.65 -19.58 -26.15
N GLN A 315 -17.49 -18.65 -26.68
CA GLN A 315 -18.94 -18.61 -26.45
C GLN A 315 -19.67 -19.28 -27.58
#